data_996873b1b25cbe4db357888191c37b52
#
_entry.id   996873b1b25cbe4db357888191c37b52
#
_cell.length_a   1.000
_cell.length_b   1.000
_cell.length_c   1.000
_cell.angle_alpha   90.00
_cell.angle_beta   90.00
_cell.angle_gamma   90.00
#
_symmetry.space_group_name_H-M   'P 1'
#
loop_
_entity.id
_entity.type
_entity.pdbx_description
1 polymer ?
#
loop_
_entity_poly.entity_id
_entity_poly.type
_entity_poly.pdbx_seq_one_letter_code
_entity_poly.pdbx_strand_id
1 'polypeptide(L)'
;KSSAKKGILTFGGAFSNHLVAAAYAAKVNNLESIGFVRGEAPTIYSHSLIDCISYGMQLEFIKRETFDSIDLAQFSSAYPNHAIIPHGGYGRLGMLGAKEIMEISGVEAYDRVVAACGTGTMAAGLVAGLQSHQQLTLVSVLKNNCSIMNEIKQLLREEEIKNKRFDVRFDFHLGGYAKKNALLFQSMNDFFNTHHIPTDFVYTGKLVHAFYRMMEGGAFARDSKVLLIHSGGLQGNRSLGKNELIF
;
A
#
# COMPACT_ATOMS: atom_id res chain seq x y z
N LYS A 1 10.29 -30.18 13.31
CA LYS A 1 9.88 -30.19 11.88
C LYS A 1 8.72 -29.20 11.79
N SER A 2 8.92 -28.00 11.30
CA SER A 2 7.84 -27.07 10.92
C SER A 2 7.05 -27.77 9.81
N SER A 3 5.78 -28.12 10.05
CA SER A 3 4.90 -28.58 8.98
C SER A 3 4.74 -27.41 8.00
N ALA A 4 5.05 -27.63 6.72
CA ALA A 4 4.85 -26.62 5.69
C ALA A 4 3.37 -26.20 5.71
N LYS A 5 3.10 -24.89 5.80
CA LYS A 5 1.74 -24.35 5.73
C LYS A 5 1.16 -24.64 4.35
N LYS A 6 -0.11 -25.03 4.28
CA LYS A 6 -0.80 -25.29 3.01
C LYS A 6 -1.23 -24.03 2.29
N GLY A 7 -1.40 -22.94 3.02
CA GLY A 7 -1.93 -21.71 2.46
C GLY A 7 -1.64 -20.50 3.32
N ILE A 8 -2.20 -19.38 2.88
CA ILE A 8 -2.18 -18.09 3.57
C ILE A 8 -3.60 -17.64 3.89
N LEU A 9 -3.74 -16.88 4.96
CA LEU A 9 -4.95 -16.19 5.35
C LEU A 9 -4.62 -14.72 5.58
N THR A 10 -5.40 -13.82 5.03
CA THR A 10 -5.14 -12.38 5.17
C THR A 10 -6.41 -11.54 5.22
N PHE A 11 -6.27 -10.25 5.48
CA PHE A 11 -7.34 -9.32 5.77
C PHE A 11 -7.22 -8.06 4.92
N GLY A 12 -8.37 -7.49 4.49
CA GLY A 12 -8.36 -6.24 3.73
C GLY A 12 -9.75 -5.69 3.44
N GLY A 13 -9.80 -4.50 2.87
CA GLY A 13 -11.05 -3.91 2.38
C GLY A 13 -11.35 -4.33 0.92
N ALA A 14 -12.52 -3.98 0.43
CA ALA A 14 -12.99 -4.33 -0.92
C ALA A 14 -12.11 -3.79 -2.08
N PHE A 15 -11.26 -2.80 -1.83
CA PHE A 15 -10.32 -2.20 -2.80
C PHE A 15 -8.85 -2.43 -2.38
N SER A 16 -8.60 -3.46 -1.57
CA SER A 16 -7.27 -3.72 -1.02
C SER A 16 -6.31 -4.24 -2.07
N ASN A 17 -5.25 -3.48 -2.37
CA ASN A 17 -4.13 -3.94 -3.20
C ASN A 17 -3.38 -5.10 -2.54
N HIS A 18 -3.34 -5.12 -1.19
CA HIS A 18 -2.74 -6.19 -0.43
C HIS A 18 -3.46 -7.54 -0.65
N LEU A 19 -4.81 -7.58 -0.65
CA LEU A 19 -5.55 -8.81 -0.94
C LEU A 19 -5.21 -9.35 -2.33
N VAL A 20 -5.18 -8.49 -3.34
CA VAL A 20 -4.86 -8.88 -4.72
C VAL A 20 -3.44 -9.42 -4.82
N ALA A 21 -2.47 -8.74 -4.20
CA ALA A 21 -1.08 -9.17 -4.19
C ALA A 21 -0.90 -10.51 -3.46
N ALA A 22 -1.57 -10.70 -2.31
CA ALA A 22 -1.55 -11.95 -1.55
C ALA A 22 -2.19 -13.11 -2.33
N ALA A 23 -3.33 -12.88 -3.00
CA ALA A 23 -3.99 -13.87 -3.84
C ALA A 23 -3.09 -14.31 -5.00
N TYR A 24 -2.46 -13.36 -5.69
CA TYR A 24 -1.53 -13.65 -6.77
C TYR A 24 -0.30 -14.41 -6.27
N ALA A 25 0.31 -13.96 -5.16
CA ALA A 25 1.46 -14.63 -4.56
C ALA A 25 1.14 -16.08 -4.15
N ALA A 26 -0.04 -16.34 -3.59
CA ALA A 26 -0.49 -17.68 -3.27
C ALA A 26 -0.63 -18.54 -4.53
N LYS A 27 -1.28 -18.01 -5.58
CA LYS A 27 -1.46 -18.71 -6.86
C LYS A 27 -0.14 -19.17 -7.46
N VAL A 28 0.84 -18.27 -7.58
CA VAL A 28 2.14 -18.60 -8.21
C VAL A 28 2.99 -19.54 -7.37
N ASN A 29 2.71 -19.65 -6.07
CA ASN A 29 3.37 -20.59 -5.16
C ASN A 29 2.55 -21.86 -4.89
N ASN A 30 1.44 -22.08 -5.59
CA ASN A 30 0.53 -23.21 -5.40
C ASN A 30 0.03 -23.35 -3.94
N LEU A 31 -0.26 -22.23 -3.28
CA LEU A 31 -0.80 -22.16 -1.93
C LEU A 31 -2.31 -21.86 -1.96
N GLU A 32 -3.05 -22.44 -1.02
CA GLU A 32 -4.41 -22.00 -0.73
C GLU A 32 -4.40 -20.56 -0.21
N SER A 33 -5.45 -19.80 -0.50
CA SER A 33 -5.58 -18.43 0.03
C SER A 33 -7.00 -18.11 0.47
N ILE A 34 -7.11 -17.49 1.66
CA ILE A 34 -8.36 -17.02 2.25
C ILE A 34 -8.22 -15.52 2.53
N GLY A 35 -9.11 -14.72 1.99
CA GLY A 35 -9.17 -13.28 2.19
C GLY A 35 -10.38 -12.87 3.03
N PHE A 36 -10.16 -12.38 4.25
CA PHE A 36 -11.20 -11.81 5.09
C PHE A 36 -11.43 -10.34 4.72
N VAL A 37 -12.61 -10.06 4.16
CA VAL A 37 -12.97 -8.75 3.61
C VAL A 37 -13.78 -7.95 4.63
N ARG A 38 -13.33 -6.73 4.92
CA ARG A 38 -14.01 -5.81 5.84
C ARG A 38 -15.34 -5.31 5.27
N GLY A 39 -16.42 -5.61 5.92
CA GLY A 39 -17.79 -5.23 5.58
C GLY A 39 -18.63 -6.44 5.22
N GLU A 40 -19.89 -6.19 4.87
CA GLU A 40 -20.82 -7.21 4.40
C GLU A 40 -20.56 -7.56 2.94
N ALA A 41 -20.96 -8.77 2.52
CA ALA A 41 -20.85 -9.19 1.13
C ALA A 41 -21.68 -8.25 0.24
N PRO A 42 -21.06 -7.55 -0.72
CA PRO A 42 -21.78 -6.65 -1.59
C PRO A 42 -22.56 -7.43 -2.68
N THR A 43 -23.62 -6.83 -3.20
CA THR A 43 -24.35 -7.40 -4.35
C THR A 43 -23.47 -7.46 -5.60
N ILE A 44 -22.56 -6.48 -5.77
CA ILE A 44 -21.61 -6.42 -6.88
C ILE A 44 -20.20 -6.29 -6.29
N TYR A 45 -19.35 -7.25 -6.61
CA TYR A 45 -17.97 -7.24 -6.16
C TYR A 45 -17.15 -6.14 -6.86
N SER A 46 -16.25 -5.52 -6.12
CA SER A 46 -15.23 -4.65 -6.72
C SER A 46 -14.32 -5.44 -7.65
N HIS A 47 -13.72 -4.79 -8.61
CA HIS A 47 -12.76 -5.43 -9.52
C HIS A 47 -11.57 -6.05 -8.77
N SER A 48 -11.14 -5.46 -7.65
CA SER A 48 -10.10 -6.04 -6.78
C SER A 48 -10.54 -7.39 -6.19
N LEU A 49 -11.78 -7.51 -5.74
CA LEU A 49 -12.31 -8.78 -5.23
C LEU A 49 -12.49 -9.82 -6.34
N ILE A 50 -12.91 -9.38 -7.54
CA ILE A 50 -13.00 -10.25 -8.73
C ILE A 50 -11.60 -10.80 -9.08
N ASP A 51 -10.57 -9.97 -9.05
CA ASP A 51 -9.18 -10.42 -9.28
C ASP A 51 -8.72 -11.42 -8.21
N CYS A 52 -9.04 -11.19 -6.93
CA CYS A 52 -8.73 -12.15 -5.86
C CYS A 52 -9.34 -13.52 -6.15
N ILE A 53 -10.62 -13.57 -6.54
CA ILE A 53 -11.32 -14.81 -6.91
C ILE A 53 -10.67 -15.46 -8.13
N SER A 54 -10.30 -14.69 -9.15
CA SER A 54 -9.64 -15.21 -10.37
C SER A 54 -8.26 -15.81 -10.11
N TYR A 55 -7.62 -15.39 -9.02
CA TYR A 55 -6.38 -15.97 -8.52
C TYR A 55 -6.58 -17.17 -7.58
N GLY A 56 -7.84 -17.55 -7.32
CA GLY A 56 -8.18 -18.69 -6.49
C GLY A 56 -8.35 -18.39 -4.99
N MET A 57 -8.40 -17.11 -4.61
CA MET A 57 -8.63 -16.73 -3.21
C MET A 57 -10.10 -16.94 -2.83
N GLN A 58 -10.34 -17.67 -1.74
CA GLN A 58 -11.64 -17.73 -1.09
C GLN A 58 -11.87 -16.43 -0.32
N LEU A 59 -13.04 -15.80 -0.50
CA LEU A 59 -13.40 -14.55 0.19
C LEU A 59 -14.43 -14.84 1.29
N GLU A 60 -14.12 -14.33 2.49
CA GLU A 60 -15.01 -14.35 3.65
C GLU A 60 -15.27 -12.89 4.08
N PHE A 61 -16.52 -12.56 4.42
CA PHE A 61 -16.87 -11.19 4.77
C PHE A 61 -17.09 -11.05 6.28
N ILE A 62 -16.46 -10.03 6.88
CA ILE A 62 -16.55 -9.74 8.31
C ILE A 62 -17.13 -8.35 8.51
N LYS A 63 -18.14 -8.23 9.38
CA LYS A 63 -18.71 -6.92 9.77
C LYS A 63 -17.63 -5.97 10.24
N ARG A 64 -17.81 -4.67 9.97
CA ARG A 64 -16.79 -3.64 10.24
C ARG A 64 -16.35 -3.61 11.71
N GLU A 65 -17.31 -3.70 12.63
CA GLU A 65 -17.02 -3.67 14.07
C GLU A 65 -16.16 -4.87 14.50
N THR A 66 -16.45 -6.06 13.98
CA THR A 66 -15.69 -7.29 14.25
C THR A 66 -14.31 -7.24 13.58
N PHE A 67 -14.22 -6.66 12.36
CA PHE A 67 -12.94 -6.54 11.65
C PHE A 67 -11.96 -5.65 12.41
N ASP A 68 -12.44 -4.56 13.01
CA ASP A 68 -11.61 -3.61 13.74
C ASP A 68 -11.12 -4.17 15.10
N SER A 69 -11.68 -5.28 15.56
CA SER A 69 -11.33 -5.99 16.82
C SER A 69 -10.80 -7.43 16.58
N ILE A 70 -10.27 -7.71 15.40
CA ILE A 70 -9.77 -9.06 15.05
C ILE A 70 -8.64 -9.48 16.00
N ASP A 71 -8.83 -10.66 16.62
CA ASP A 71 -7.79 -11.38 17.35
C ASP A 71 -7.13 -12.43 16.43
N LEU A 72 -5.91 -12.15 15.99
CA LEU A 72 -5.15 -13.04 15.12
C LEU A 72 -4.85 -14.42 15.77
N ALA A 73 -4.83 -14.52 17.10
CA ALA A 73 -4.59 -15.79 17.79
C ALA A 73 -5.78 -16.75 17.61
N GLN A 74 -7.00 -16.22 17.61
CA GLN A 74 -8.20 -17.01 17.31
C GLN A 74 -8.17 -17.56 15.89
N PHE A 75 -7.78 -16.75 14.90
CA PHE A 75 -7.63 -17.20 13.52
C PHE A 75 -6.52 -18.24 13.37
N SER A 76 -5.41 -18.10 14.10
CA SER A 76 -4.33 -19.08 14.08
C SER A 76 -4.79 -20.45 14.58
N SER A 77 -5.65 -20.47 15.59
CA SER A 77 -6.23 -21.70 16.13
C SER A 77 -7.27 -22.32 15.19
N ALA A 78 -8.11 -21.48 14.54
CA ALA A 78 -9.14 -21.93 13.61
C ALA A 78 -8.56 -22.41 12.26
N TYR A 79 -7.43 -21.85 11.84
CA TYR A 79 -6.77 -22.16 10.56
C TYR A 79 -5.31 -22.64 10.76
N PRO A 80 -5.08 -23.76 11.44
CA PRO A 80 -3.73 -24.20 11.85
C PRO A 80 -2.81 -24.49 10.66
N ASN A 81 -3.35 -24.75 9.47
CA ASN A 81 -2.60 -25.03 8.25
C ASN A 81 -2.31 -23.79 7.39
N HIS A 82 -2.76 -22.59 7.80
CA HIS A 82 -2.52 -21.35 7.07
C HIS A 82 -1.54 -20.45 7.82
N ALA A 83 -0.68 -19.76 7.07
CA ALA A 83 0.09 -18.67 7.62
C ALA A 83 -0.78 -17.40 7.63
N ILE A 84 -0.87 -16.74 8.78
CA ILE A 84 -1.65 -15.53 8.91
C ILE A 84 -0.80 -14.32 8.52
N ILE A 85 -1.31 -13.56 7.57
CA ILE A 85 -0.73 -12.29 7.13
C ILE A 85 -1.68 -11.18 7.62
N PRO A 86 -1.26 -10.31 8.54
CA PRO A 86 -2.12 -9.22 9.03
C PRO A 86 -2.55 -8.26 7.93
N HIS A 87 -3.57 -7.44 8.23
CA HIS A 87 -4.07 -6.41 7.34
C HIS A 87 -2.94 -5.53 6.76
N GLY A 88 -2.93 -5.35 5.45
CA GLY A 88 -1.90 -4.57 4.75
C GLY A 88 -0.50 -5.22 4.78
N GLY A 89 -0.41 -6.51 5.10
CA GLY A 89 0.88 -7.20 5.28
C GLY A 89 1.65 -6.69 6.50
N TYR A 90 0.95 -6.05 7.47
CA TYR A 90 1.60 -5.42 8.62
C TYR A 90 2.39 -6.43 9.43
N GLY A 91 3.67 -6.18 9.57
CA GLY A 91 4.58 -7.03 10.30
C GLY A 91 6.00 -7.01 9.75
N ARG A 92 6.90 -7.62 10.50
CA ARG A 92 8.33 -7.64 10.18
C ARG A 92 8.64 -8.23 8.80
N LEU A 93 7.99 -9.33 8.43
CA LEU A 93 8.21 -9.98 7.12
C LEU A 93 7.73 -9.10 5.96
N GLY A 94 6.56 -8.45 6.11
CA GLY A 94 6.07 -7.50 5.11
C GLY A 94 7.00 -6.31 4.94
N MET A 95 7.54 -5.79 6.04
CA MET A 95 8.53 -4.70 6.01
C MET A 95 9.81 -5.14 5.31
N LEU A 96 10.33 -6.34 5.57
CA LEU A 96 11.53 -6.87 4.91
C LEU A 96 11.32 -7.03 3.40
N GLY A 97 10.16 -7.56 2.96
CA GLY A 97 9.82 -7.62 1.55
C GLY A 97 9.73 -6.23 0.90
N ALA A 98 9.16 -5.25 1.60
CA ALA A 98 9.10 -3.87 1.09
C ALA A 98 10.47 -3.17 1.05
N LYS A 99 11.42 -3.57 1.91
CA LYS A 99 12.80 -3.06 1.88
C LYS A 99 13.49 -3.38 0.55
N GLU A 100 13.18 -4.51 -0.09
CA GLU A 100 13.75 -4.90 -1.38
C GLU A 100 13.50 -3.87 -2.49
N ILE A 101 12.47 -3.01 -2.37
CA ILE A 101 12.24 -1.89 -3.29
C ILE A 101 13.44 -0.96 -3.35
N MET A 102 14.12 -0.75 -2.21
CA MET A 102 15.29 0.12 -2.10
C MET A 102 16.59 -0.56 -2.55
N GLU A 103 16.54 -1.84 -2.85
CA GLU A 103 17.66 -2.64 -3.36
C GLU A 103 17.63 -2.77 -4.90
N ILE A 104 16.61 -2.22 -5.55
CA ILE A 104 16.52 -2.17 -7.02
C ILE A 104 17.65 -1.28 -7.56
N SER A 105 18.38 -1.79 -8.56
CA SER A 105 19.51 -1.09 -9.19
C SER A 105 19.11 0.30 -9.68
N GLY A 106 19.88 1.31 -9.34
CA GLY A 106 19.66 2.71 -9.70
C GLY A 106 18.95 3.54 -8.63
N VAL A 107 18.33 2.92 -7.62
CA VAL A 107 17.66 3.67 -6.51
C VAL A 107 18.68 4.48 -5.71
N GLU A 108 19.91 4.02 -5.62
CA GLU A 108 21.02 4.70 -4.92
C GLU A 108 21.41 6.06 -5.55
N ALA A 109 21.02 6.31 -6.81
CA ALA A 109 21.33 7.56 -7.51
C ALA A 109 20.41 8.73 -7.14
N TYR A 110 19.36 8.49 -6.33
CA TYR A 110 18.37 9.49 -5.97
C TYR A 110 18.60 10.04 -4.55
N ASP A 111 18.43 11.35 -4.39
CA ASP A 111 18.58 12.06 -3.10
C ASP A 111 17.28 12.02 -2.29
N ARG A 112 16.16 12.02 -2.98
CA ARG A 112 14.81 12.08 -2.42
C ARG A 112 13.99 10.89 -2.90
N VAL A 113 13.32 10.25 -1.97
CA VAL A 113 12.34 9.20 -2.26
C VAL A 113 10.98 9.67 -1.78
N VAL A 114 9.96 9.54 -2.61
CA VAL A 114 8.59 9.94 -2.24
C VAL A 114 7.65 8.76 -2.49
N ALA A 115 6.85 8.40 -1.50
CA ALA A 115 5.95 7.26 -1.58
C ALA A 115 4.60 7.53 -0.91
N ALA A 116 3.55 6.91 -1.41
CA ALA A 116 2.25 6.90 -0.72
C ALA A 116 2.31 5.97 0.50
N CYS A 117 1.61 6.34 1.58
CA CYS A 117 1.57 5.58 2.81
C CYS A 117 0.14 5.30 3.26
N GLY A 118 -0.16 4.03 3.55
CA GLY A 118 -1.40 3.56 4.16
C GLY A 118 -1.17 3.02 5.56
N THR A 119 -0.98 1.71 5.71
CA THR A 119 -0.80 1.00 6.99
C THR A 119 0.63 1.04 7.56
N GLY A 120 1.59 1.59 6.80
CA GLY A 120 2.97 1.77 7.26
C GLY A 120 3.95 0.65 6.91
N THR A 121 3.50 -0.52 6.49
CA THR A 121 4.39 -1.67 6.18
C THR A 121 5.42 -1.32 5.11
N MET A 122 4.96 -0.84 3.94
CA MET A 122 5.86 -0.43 2.86
C MET A 122 6.75 0.75 3.30
N ALA A 123 6.17 1.71 4.00
CA ALA A 123 6.91 2.85 4.52
C ALA A 123 8.08 2.43 5.43
N ALA A 124 7.85 1.48 6.35
CA ALA A 124 8.89 0.94 7.21
C ALA A 124 10.00 0.25 6.40
N GLY A 125 9.65 -0.52 5.37
CA GLY A 125 10.62 -1.14 4.47
C GLY A 125 11.46 -0.12 3.73
N LEU A 126 10.84 0.93 3.18
CA LEU A 126 11.56 2.01 2.52
C LEU A 126 12.52 2.72 3.50
N VAL A 127 12.06 3.02 4.75
CA VAL A 127 12.93 3.61 5.79
C VAL A 127 14.13 2.71 6.07
N ALA A 128 13.91 1.40 6.26
CA ALA A 128 15.00 0.45 6.53
C ALA A 128 16.03 0.38 5.40
N GLY A 129 15.58 0.55 4.15
CA GLY A 129 16.43 0.49 2.95
C GLY A 129 17.11 1.82 2.57
N LEU A 130 16.75 2.96 3.20
CA LEU A 130 17.36 4.26 2.88
C LEU A 130 18.87 4.24 3.05
N GLN A 131 19.55 4.87 2.12
CA GLN A 131 20.97 5.19 2.28
C GLN A 131 21.17 6.50 3.06
N SER A 132 22.38 6.76 3.58
CA SER A 132 22.67 7.90 4.46
C SER A 132 22.43 9.27 3.81
N HIS A 133 22.60 9.39 2.49
CA HIS A 133 22.38 10.63 1.74
C HIS A 133 20.90 10.84 1.39
N GLN A 134 20.08 9.78 1.39
CA GLN A 134 18.67 9.83 0.98
C GLN A 134 17.75 10.39 2.08
N GLN A 135 16.67 11.00 1.65
CA GLN A 135 15.54 11.37 2.51
C GLN A 135 14.24 10.87 1.90
N LEU A 136 13.38 10.25 2.74
CA LEU A 136 12.07 9.76 2.34
C LEU A 136 10.97 10.72 2.81
N THR A 137 10.09 11.10 1.89
CA THR A 137 8.84 11.78 2.21
C THR A 137 7.66 10.84 1.94
N LEU A 138 6.88 10.56 2.96
CA LEU A 138 5.70 9.72 2.90
C LEU A 138 4.45 10.59 2.77
N VAL A 139 3.58 10.27 1.83
CA VAL A 139 2.29 10.94 1.63
C VAL A 139 1.19 10.06 2.22
N SER A 140 0.64 10.43 3.37
CA SER A 140 -0.48 9.70 3.97
C SER A 140 -1.74 9.86 3.13
N VAL A 141 -2.29 8.73 2.66
CA VAL A 141 -3.55 8.70 1.91
C VAL A 141 -4.77 8.57 2.83
N LEU A 142 -4.53 8.34 4.12
CA LEU A 142 -5.56 8.22 5.15
C LEU A 142 -5.78 9.56 5.86
N LYS A 143 -7.03 9.89 6.10
CA LYS A 143 -7.39 11.04 6.95
C LYS A 143 -7.14 10.68 8.42
N ASN A 144 -6.60 11.61 9.20
CA ASN A 144 -6.35 11.45 10.64
C ASN A 144 -5.43 10.28 11.00
N ASN A 145 -4.45 9.96 10.16
CA ASN A 145 -3.52 8.85 10.37
C ASN A 145 -2.37 9.23 11.33
N CYS A 146 -2.71 9.75 12.51
CA CYS A 146 -1.73 10.29 13.47
C CYS A 146 -0.80 9.23 14.06
N SER A 147 -1.22 7.95 14.07
CA SER A 147 -0.44 6.82 14.63
C SER A 147 0.65 6.32 13.68
N ILE A 148 0.62 6.69 12.41
CA ILE A 148 1.47 6.10 11.36
C ILE A 148 2.97 6.12 11.68
N MET A 149 3.46 7.19 12.31
CA MET A 149 4.87 7.28 12.70
C MET A 149 5.25 6.23 13.74
N ASN A 150 4.33 5.93 14.69
CA ASN A 150 4.55 4.90 15.69
C ASN A 150 4.47 3.50 15.05
N GLU A 151 3.51 3.28 14.15
CA GLU A 151 3.35 2.02 13.43
C GLU A 151 4.59 1.70 12.58
N ILE A 152 5.17 2.68 11.90
CA ILE A 152 6.42 2.52 11.15
C ILE A 152 7.56 2.15 12.12
N LYS A 153 7.72 2.89 13.23
CA LYS A 153 8.79 2.65 14.21
C LYS A 153 8.70 1.29 14.88
N GLN A 154 7.49 0.78 15.15
CA GLN A 154 7.29 -0.54 15.76
C GLN A 154 7.77 -1.70 14.86
N LEU A 155 7.83 -1.51 13.55
CA LEU A 155 8.32 -2.52 12.60
C LEU A 155 9.83 -2.54 12.46
N LEU A 156 10.52 -1.50 12.93
CA LEU A 156 11.94 -1.26 12.74
C LEU A 156 12.72 -1.54 14.03
N ARG A 157 13.91 -2.11 13.88
CA ARG A 157 14.89 -2.16 14.95
C ARG A 157 15.63 -0.81 15.04
N GLU A 158 16.26 -0.56 16.16
CA GLU A 158 16.98 0.69 16.38
C GLU A 158 18.03 0.96 15.29
N GLU A 159 18.81 -0.06 14.91
CA GLU A 159 19.82 0.05 13.87
C GLU A 159 19.25 0.34 12.47
N GLU A 160 18.00 -0.04 12.19
CA GLU A 160 17.35 0.17 10.90
C GLU A 160 16.77 1.57 10.74
N ILE A 161 16.50 2.27 11.83
CA ILE A 161 15.96 3.63 11.84
C ILE A 161 17.01 4.67 12.20
N LYS A 162 18.08 4.28 12.87
CA LYS A 162 19.15 5.18 13.28
C LYS A 162 19.73 5.94 12.07
N ASN A 163 19.80 7.26 12.20
CA ASN A 163 20.30 8.17 11.15
C ASN A 163 19.49 8.17 9.84
N LYS A 164 18.30 7.57 9.80
CA LYS A 164 17.41 7.64 8.64
C LYS A 164 16.59 8.94 8.68
N ARG A 165 16.52 9.63 7.54
CA ARG A 165 15.79 10.88 7.39
C ARG A 165 14.45 10.61 6.68
N PHE A 166 13.35 10.74 7.38
CA PHE A 166 12.03 10.60 6.78
C PHE A 166 10.99 11.47 7.49
N ASP A 167 9.98 11.87 6.76
CA ASP A 167 8.83 12.65 7.23
C ASP A 167 7.53 12.13 6.63
N VAL A 168 6.39 12.52 7.23
CA VAL A 168 5.06 12.16 6.76
C VAL A 168 4.26 13.43 6.49
N ARG A 169 3.71 13.55 5.29
CA ARG A 169 2.81 14.61 4.89
C ARG A 169 1.36 14.12 5.02
N PHE A 170 0.54 14.90 5.73
CA PHE A 170 -0.85 14.59 6.04
C PHE A 170 -1.86 15.43 5.25
N ASP A 171 -1.41 16.42 4.54
CA ASP A 171 -2.19 17.47 3.87
C ASP A 171 -2.70 17.06 2.48
N PHE A 172 -2.26 15.92 1.94
CA PHE A 172 -2.58 15.51 0.56
C PHE A 172 -3.52 14.30 0.45
N HIS A 173 -4.22 13.93 1.52
CA HIS A 173 -5.12 12.76 1.51
C HIS A 173 -6.38 12.93 0.65
N LEU A 174 -6.73 14.16 0.23
CA LEU A 174 -7.87 14.51 -0.64
C LEU A 174 -9.20 13.86 -0.19
N GLY A 175 -9.50 13.96 1.10
CA GLY A 175 -10.71 13.41 1.73
C GLY A 175 -10.53 12.06 2.41
N GLY A 176 -9.41 11.35 2.20
CA GLY A 176 -9.05 10.07 2.85
C GLY A 176 -9.08 8.87 1.92
N TYR A 177 -9.03 7.66 2.51
CA TYR A 177 -8.95 6.40 1.77
C TYR A 177 -10.07 6.23 0.74
N ALA A 178 -9.71 5.90 -0.48
CA ALA A 178 -10.62 5.67 -1.62
C ALA A 178 -11.61 6.83 -1.89
N LYS A 179 -11.39 8.02 -1.30
CA LYS A 179 -12.14 9.22 -1.66
C LYS A 179 -11.59 9.80 -2.96
N LYS A 180 -12.52 10.23 -3.81
CA LYS A 180 -12.25 10.77 -5.13
C LYS A 180 -12.89 12.16 -5.27
N ASN A 181 -12.26 13.02 -6.02
CA ASN A 181 -12.75 14.36 -6.36
C ASN A 181 -12.15 14.82 -7.70
N ALA A 182 -12.70 15.90 -8.24
CA ALA A 182 -12.26 16.44 -9.54
C ALA A 182 -10.77 16.81 -9.57
N LEU A 183 -10.24 17.37 -8.48
CA LEU A 183 -8.82 17.77 -8.39
C LEU A 183 -7.88 16.54 -8.51
N LEU A 184 -8.23 15.42 -7.86
CA LEU A 184 -7.46 14.20 -7.97
C LEU A 184 -7.45 13.69 -9.41
N PHE A 185 -8.61 13.60 -10.04
CA PHE A 185 -8.72 13.11 -11.42
C PHE A 185 -8.00 14.01 -12.42
N GLN A 186 -8.10 15.32 -12.25
CA GLN A 186 -7.33 16.28 -13.04
C GLN A 186 -5.83 16.01 -12.90
N SER A 187 -5.30 15.90 -11.68
CA SER A 187 -3.87 15.62 -11.45
C SER A 187 -3.42 14.31 -12.08
N MET A 188 -4.27 13.25 -12.01
CA MET A 188 -3.98 11.96 -12.61
C MET A 188 -3.96 12.02 -14.15
N ASN A 189 -4.93 12.70 -14.74
CA ASN A 189 -5.03 12.88 -16.19
C ASN A 189 -3.89 13.74 -16.74
N ASP A 190 -3.53 14.84 -16.05
CA ASP A 190 -2.41 15.70 -16.45
C ASP A 190 -1.08 14.95 -16.39
N PHE A 191 -0.90 14.15 -15.35
CA PHE A 191 0.28 13.28 -15.22
C PHE A 191 0.36 12.24 -16.34
N PHE A 192 -0.77 11.59 -16.65
CA PHE A 192 -0.82 10.63 -17.74
C PHE A 192 -0.56 11.28 -19.10
N ASN A 193 -1.14 12.46 -19.38
CA ASN A 193 -0.88 13.19 -20.61
C ASN A 193 0.60 13.53 -20.80
N THR A 194 1.30 13.83 -19.70
CA THR A 194 2.71 14.25 -19.75
C THR A 194 3.67 13.07 -19.79
N HIS A 195 3.39 12.02 -19.02
CA HIS A 195 4.35 10.93 -18.78
C HIS A 195 3.91 9.57 -19.32
N HIS A 196 2.65 9.42 -19.75
CA HIS A 196 2.04 8.16 -20.18
C HIS A 196 2.11 7.04 -19.13
N ILE A 197 2.14 7.42 -17.84
CA ILE A 197 2.14 6.50 -16.70
C ILE A 197 0.78 6.60 -16.01
N PRO A 198 -0.04 5.52 -16.03
CA PRO A 198 -1.32 5.52 -15.33
C PRO A 198 -1.08 5.44 -13.82
N THR A 199 -1.95 6.08 -13.03
CA THR A 199 -1.92 6.05 -11.56
C THR A 199 -3.25 5.57 -11.00
N ASP A 200 -3.26 4.99 -9.79
CA ASP A 200 -4.51 4.63 -9.10
C ASP A 200 -5.05 5.78 -8.25
N PHE A 201 -6.37 5.86 -8.11
CA PHE A 201 -7.00 6.96 -7.38
C PHE A 201 -6.88 6.88 -5.84
N VAL A 202 -6.45 5.73 -5.30
CA VAL A 202 -6.35 5.53 -3.84
C VAL A 202 -5.00 6.00 -3.31
N TYR A 203 -3.91 5.63 -3.99
CA TYR A 203 -2.51 5.84 -3.54
C TYR A 203 -1.70 6.69 -4.50
N THR A 204 -1.38 6.17 -5.69
CA THR A 204 -0.38 6.77 -6.57
C THR A 204 -0.83 8.07 -7.23
N GLY A 205 -2.12 8.25 -7.48
CA GLY A 205 -2.67 9.52 -7.94
C GLY A 205 -2.53 10.64 -6.88
N LYS A 206 -2.78 10.30 -5.60
CA LYS A 206 -2.55 11.27 -4.49
C LYS A 206 -1.07 11.55 -4.29
N LEU A 207 -0.22 10.55 -4.48
CA LEU A 207 1.23 10.72 -4.45
C LEU A 207 1.69 11.72 -5.51
N VAL A 208 1.24 11.56 -6.75
CA VAL A 208 1.58 12.46 -7.85
C VAL A 208 1.05 13.87 -7.59
N HIS A 209 -0.21 14.00 -7.15
CA HIS A 209 -0.75 15.30 -6.76
C HIS A 209 0.12 15.96 -5.68
N ALA A 210 0.44 15.24 -4.61
CA ALA A 210 1.29 15.73 -3.53
C ALA A 210 2.68 16.15 -4.03
N PHE A 211 3.28 15.34 -4.89
CA PHE A 211 4.60 15.61 -5.46
C PHE A 211 4.64 16.95 -6.20
N TYR A 212 3.68 17.21 -7.11
CA TYR A 212 3.64 18.48 -7.83
C TYR A 212 3.39 19.67 -6.89
N ARG A 213 2.48 19.53 -5.92
CA ARG A 213 2.24 20.60 -4.94
C ARG A 213 3.47 20.88 -4.06
N MET A 214 4.22 19.85 -3.69
CA MET A 214 5.49 20.00 -2.97
C MET A 214 6.57 20.65 -3.83
N MET A 215 6.65 20.31 -5.13
CA MET A 215 7.56 20.97 -6.07
C MET A 215 7.26 22.47 -6.20
N GLU A 216 6.00 22.82 -6.43
CA GLU A 216 5.54 24.21 -6.53
C GLU A 216 5.84 24.98 -5.24
N GLY A 217 5.72 24.34 -4.08
CA GLY A 217 6.05 24.90 -2.77
C GLY A 217 7.54 24.93 -2.44
N GLY A 218 8.42 24.51 -3.36
CA GLY A 218 9.89 24.56 -3.14
C GLY A 218 10.40 23.52 -2.13
N ALA A 219 9.69 22.40 -1.93
CA ALA A 219 10.09 21.37 -0.97
C ALA A 219 11.36 20.58 -1.38
N PHE A 220 11.74 20.65 -2.64
CA PHE A 220 12.92 19.98 -3.19
C PHE A 220 13.94 21.02 -3.68
N ALA A 221 15.21 20.80 -3.38
CA ALA A 221 16.27 21.63 -3.95
C ALA A 221 16.30 21.47 -5.48
N ARG A 222 16.73 22.51 -6.19
CA ARG A 222 16.63 22.61 -7.66
C ARG A 222 17.32 21.46 -8.38
N ASP A 223 18.42 20.93 -7.83
CA ASP A 223 19.21 19.85 -8.43
C ASP A 223 18.95 18.48 -7.78
N SER A 224 17.92 18.37 -6.94
CA SER A 224 17.57 17.10 -6.30
C SER A 224 17.07 16.10 -7.33
N LYS A 225 17.60 14.87 -7.28
CA LYS A 225 17.06 13.73 -7.98
C LYS A 225 15.98 13.08 -7.14
N VAL A 226 14.74 13.12 -7.62
CA VAL A 226 13.58 12.62 -6.87
C VAL A 226 13.06 11.32 -7.49
N LEU A 227 12.92 10.29 -6.68
CA LEU A 227 12.30 9.02 -7.05
C LEU A 227 10.88 8.94 -6.47
N LEU A 228 9.89 8.77 -7.33
CA LEU A 228 8.51 8.44 -6.93
C LEU A 228 8.31 6.94 -6.96
N ILE A 229 7.89 6.35 -5.84
CA ILE A 229 7.58 4.91 -5.76
C ILE A 229 6.16 4.66 -6.24
N HIS A 230 6.02 4.12 -7.45
CA HIS A 230 4.74 3.69 -8.01
C HIS A 230 4.44 2.25 -7.59
N SER A 231 3.59 2.08 -6.56
CA SER A 231 3.28 0.79 -5.95
C SER A 231 2.15 -0.01 -6.64
N GLY A 232 1.77 0.34 -7.86
CA GLY A 232 0.70 -0.33 -8.59
C GLY A 232 -0.71 0.12 -8.16
N GLY A 233 -1.67 -0.81 -8.11
CA GLY A 233 -3.04 -0.53 -7.65
C GLY A 233 -4.02 -0.18 -8.76
N LEU A 234 -3.64 -0.23 -10.03
CA LEU A 234 -4.46 0.21 -11.18
C LEU A 234 -5.79 -0.53 -11.31
N GLN A 235 -5.89 -1.75 -10.79
CA GLN A 235 -7.14 -2.52 -10.79
C GLN A 235 -8.29 -1.79 -10.07
N GLY A 236 -7.99 -0.93 -9.11
CA GLY A 236 -8.98 -0.10 -8.42
C GLY A 236 -9.70 0.88 -9.35
N ASN A 237 -9.01 1.37 -10.38
CA ASN A 237 -9.57 2.32 -11.35
C ASN A 237 -10.73 1.74 -12.16
N ARG A 238 -10.78 0.42 -12.35
CA ARG A 238 -11.89 -0.25 -13.05
C ARG A 238 -13.24 -0.07 -12.34
N SER A 239 -13.23 0.39 -11.09
CA SER A 239 -14.43 0.73 -10.31
C SER A 239 -14.86 2.20 -10.48
N LEU A 240 -14.17 2.97 -11.31
CA LEU A 240 -14.52 4.35 -11.65
C LEU A 240 -15.56 4.40 -12.77
N GLY A 241 -16.29 5.51 -12.86
CA GLY A 241 -17.20 5.78 -13.96
C GLY A 241 -16.46 5.94 -15.29
N LYS A 242 -17.16 5.67 -16.39
CA LYS A 242 -16.64 5.94 -17.72
C LYS A 242 -16.29 7.42 -17.85
N ASN A 243 -15.13 7.72 -18.41
CA ASN A 243 -14.60 9.09 -18.65
C ASN A 243 -14.16 9.86 -17.39
N GLU A 244 -14.07 9.24 -16.21
CA GLU A 244 -13.40 9.89 -15.05
C GLU A 244 -11.88 10.00 -15.26
N LEU A 245 -11.28 8.98 -15.90
CA LEU A 245 -9.88 8.96 -16.34
C LEU A 245 -9.78 8.78 -17.85
N ILE A 246 -8.69 9.29 -18.44
CA ILE A 246 -8.42 9.20 -19.88
C ILE A 246 -7.58 7.97 -20.26
N PHE A 247 -7.30 7.10 -19.30
CA PHE A 247 -6.48 5.88 -19.44
C PHE A 247 -7.10 4.68 -18.75
#